data_6e5c87c845b650a951575293863d9f45
#
_entry.id   6e5c87c845b650a951575293863d9f45
#
_cell.length_a   1.000
_cell.length_b   1.000
_cell.length_c   1.000
_cell.angle_alpha   90.00
_cell.angle_beta   90.00
_cell.angle_gamma   90.00
#
_symmetry.space_group_name_H-M   'P 1'
#
loop_
_entity.id
_entity.type
_entity.pdbx_description
1 polymer ?
#
loop_
_entity_poly.entity_id
_entity_poly.type
_entity_poly.pdbx_seq_one_letter_code
_entity_poly.pdbx_strand_id
1 'polypeptide(L)'
;WNMKGNSKEVITVEEGFKALRTDIPIDVRACDFSGITPDYLSDICALAQKNEIIIACLGEPSNLSGEAVSTAKIELPDQQMRLPKALKTTGKKIIVVLFNGRPLVLDEVIKNCDALLEAWYPGTMGGKAVAALLTGIENPSGKLSQTFPRHAGQIPIVYNARRTFYTVHHADIPQGALFPFGFGLSYTQYKYSSPVTDKTEYRKGDSVTVRIKIKNTGSVAGREIVQLYIRDEVATVIPREKELKRFV
;
A
#
# COMPACT_ATOMS: atom_id res chain seq x y z
N TRP A 1 2.16 11.75 -14.04
CA TRP A 1 1.23 11.97 -15.17
C TRP A 1 -0.01 12.82 -14.80
N ASN A 2 0.20 13.86 -14.00
CA ASN A 2 -0.85 14.81 -13.68
C ASN A 2 -0.99 15.94 -14.71
N MET A 3 -0.41 15.77 -15.89
CA MET A 3 -0.35 16.79 -16.95
C MET A 3 0.38 18.06 -16.45
N LYS A 4 -0.30 19.18 -16.39
CA LYS A 4 0.24 20.46 -15.90
C LYS A 4 -0.33 20.82 -14.52
N GLY A 5 -0.37 19.84 -13.60
CA GLY A 5 -0.89 20.07 -12.26
C GLY A 5 -0.17 21.24 -11.56
N ASN A 6 -0.91 21.99 -10.78
CA ASN A 6 -0.40 23.11 -10.01
C ASN A 6 -0.19 22.68 -8.56
N SER A 7 1.04 22.65 -8.10
CA SER A 7 1.35 22.25 -6.71
C SER A 7 0.71 23.15 -5.65
N LYS A 8 0.36 24.40 -6.00
CA LYS A 8 -0.33 25.32 -5.08
C LYS A 8 -1.78 24.96 -4.82
N GLU A 9 -2.37 24.09 -5.63
CA GLU A 9 -3.74 23.60 -5.47
C GLU A 9 -3.81 22.29 -4.68
N VAL A 10 -2.66 21.68 -4.39
CA VAL A 10 -2.61 20.41 -3.66
C VAL A 10 -2.83 20.67 -2.17
N ILE A 11 -3.81 19.99 -1.62
CA ILE A 11 -4.04 19.97 -0.17
C ILE A 11 -3.01 19.04 0.45
N THR A 12 -2.16 19.56 1.30
CA THR A 12 -1.16 18.79 2.04
C THR A 12 -1.82 17.93 3.14
N VAL A 13 -1.10 16.94 3.64
CA VAL A 13 -1.58 16.11 4.77
C VAL A 13 -1.85 16.98 6.00
N GLU A 14 -0.99 17.94 6.27
CA GLU A 14 -1.16 18.92 7.35
C GLU A 14 -2.48 19.70 7.22
N GLU A 15 -2.72 20.29 6.05
CA GLU A 15 -3.96 21.04 5.77
C GLU A 15 -5.19 20.14 5.86
N GLY A 16 -5.08 18.88 5.39
CA GLY A 16 -6.14 17.88 5.52
C GLY A 16 -6.50 17.61 6.97
N PHE A 17 -5.52 17.41 7.83
CA PHE A 17 -5.75 17.23 9.27
C PHE A 17 -6.34 18.48 9.92
N LYS A 18 -5.78 19.67 9.67
CA LYS A 18 -6.29 20.94 10.21
C LYS A 18 -7.75 21.20 9.83
N ALA A 19 -8.14 20.81 8.61
CA ALA A 19 -9.52 20.96 8.13
C ALA A 19 -10.51 19.99 8.79
N LEU A 20 -10.07 18.79 9.17
CA LEU A 20 -10.95 17.75 9.72
C LEU A 20 -10.95 17.68 11.25
N ARG A 21 -9.86 18.07 11.88
CA ARG A 21 -9.65 17.91 13.33
C ARG A 21 -8.95 19.17 13.90
N THR A 22 -9.72 20.23 14.04
CA THR A 22 -9.25 21.49 14.63
C THR A 22 -8.95 21.39 16.14
N ASP A 23 -9.40 20.33 16.78
CA ASP A 23 -9.25 20.02 18.18
C ASP A 23 -7.93 19.28 18.53
N ILE A 24 -7.19 18.79 17.53
CA ILE A 24 -5.94 18.06 17.73
C ILE A 24 -4.75 18.99 17.44
N PRO A 25 -3.85 19.19 18.40
CA PRO A 25 -2.60 19.90 18.13
C PRO A 25 -1.73 19.08 17.17
N ILE A 26 -1.14 19.74 16.19
CA ILE A 26 -0.29 19.11 15.18
C ILE A 26 1.03 19.85 15.12
N ASP A 27 2.10 19.14 15.44
CA ASP A 27 3.46 19.59 15.22
C ASP A 27 3.94 19.12 13.84
N VAL A 28 4.41 20.03 13.02
CA VAL A 28 4.88 19.71 11.67
C VAL A 28 6.35 19.99 11.50
N ARG A 29 7.06 19.06 10.90
CA ARG A 29 8.44 19.23 10.43
C ARG A 29 8.55 18.72 9.00
N ALA A 30 8.75 19.62 8.08
CA ALA A 30 9.02 19.30 6.69
C ALA A 30 10.51 19.45 6.40
N CYS A 31 11.04 18.60 5.55
CA CYS A 31 12.35 18.78 4.92
C CYS A 31 12.32 18.18 3.52
N ASP A 32 13.21 18.63 2.68
CA ASP A 32 13.50 17.94 1.43
C ASP A 32 14.29 16.64 1.70
N PHE A 33 14.47 15.83 0.66
CA PHE A 33 15.16 14.54 0.81
C PHE A 33 16.63 14.67 1.23
N SER A 34 17.28 15.79 0.93
CA SER A 34 18.67 16.06 1.32
C SER A 34 18.78 16.56 2.77
N GLY A 35 17.69 17.09 3.30
CA GLY A 35 17.63 17.67 4.65
C GLY A 35 17.57 16.67 5.80
N ILE A 36 17.50 15.35 5.54
CA ILE A 36 17.47 14.32 6.59
C ILE A 36 18.91 14.05 7.09
N THR A 37 19.46 15.01 7.79
CA THR A 37 20.78 14.96 8.43
C THR A 37 20.71 14.32 9.82
N PRO A 38 21.84 13.94 10.45
CA PRO A 38 21.85 13.50 11.84
C PRO A 38 21.23 14.50 12.81
N ASP A 39 21.47 15.79 12.63
CA ASP A 39 20.90 16.84 13.48
C ASP A 39 19.39 16.91 13.31
N TYR A 40 18.90 16.87 12.06
CA TYR A 40 17.46 16.77 11.78
C TYR A 40 16.83 15.53 12.44
N LEU A 41 17.48 14.37 12.38
CA LEU A 41 16.98 13.15 13.04
C LEU A 41 16.93 13.30 14.56
N SER A 42 17.90 13.97 15.17
CA SER A 42 17.88 14.29 16.60
C SER A 42 16.71 15.19 16.96
N ASP A 43 16.53 16.28 16.23
CA ASP A 43 15.46 17.26 16.46
C ASP A 43 14.08 16.64 16.28
N ILE A 44 13.88 15.83 15.23
CA ILE A 44 12.59 15.20 15.01
C ILE A 44 12.28 14.13 16.06
N CYS A 45 13.28 13.41 16.58
CA CYS A 45 13.09 12.49 17.68
C CYS A 45 12.73 13.23 18.98
N ALA A 46 13.33 14.38 19.25
CA ALA A 46 12.98 15.22 20.39
C ALA A 46 11.55 15.77 20.28
N LEU A 47 11.12 16.17 19.08
CA LEU A 47 9.74 16.57 18.81
C LEU A 47 8.77 15.41 18.98
N ALA A 48 9.12 14.23 18.49
CA ALA A 48 8.32 13.02 18.59
C ALA A 48 8.03 12.61 20.04
N GLN A 49 8.95 12.86 20.96
CA GLN A 49 8.73 12.56 22.39
C GLN A 49 7.56 13.36 23.00
N LYS A 50 7.23 14.52 22.43
CA LYS A 50 6.13 15.38 22.90
C LYS A 50 4.76 14.95 22.34
N ASN A 51 4.73 14.00 21.41
CA ASN A 51 3.54 13.55 20.70
C ASN A 51 3.25 12.07 20.97
N GLU A 52 2.01 11.64 20.83
CA GLU A 52 1.61 10.23 21.04
C GLU A 52 1.76 9.41 19.76
N ILE A 53 1.43 10.03 18.62
CA ILE A 53 1.44 9.39 17.30
C ILE A 53 2.29 10.21 16.35
N ILE A 54 3.09 9.52 15.56
CA ILE A 54 3.93 10.11 14.52
C ILE A 54 3.39 9.68 13.17
N ILE A 55 3.18 10.64 12.28
CA ILE A 55 2.83 10.37 10.87
C ILE A 55 4.03 10.77 10.03
N ALA A 56 4.71 9.78 9.46
CA ALA A 56 5.87 9.99 8.58
C ALA A 56 5.42 9.88 7.11
N CYS A 57 5.34 11.01 6.41
CA CYS A 57 5.08 11.08 4.98
C CYS A 57 6.38 10.85 4.22
N LEU A 58 6.51 9.70 3.57
CA LEU A 58 7.68 9.28 2.80
C LEU A 58 7.31 9.06 1.34
N GLY A 59 8.28 9.00 0.45
CA GLY A 59 7.97 8.69 -0.94
C GLY A 59 9.08 8.99 -1.93
N GLU A 60 8.76 8.84 -3.19
CA GLU A 60 9.65 9.14 -4.29
C GLU A 60 9.51 10.60 -4.74
N PRO A 61 10.61 11.29 -5.01
CA PRO A 61 10.55 12.61 -5.64
C PRO A 61 10.02 12.48 -7.08
N SER A 62 9.43 13.55 -7.58
CA SER A 62 8.77 13.60 -8.89
C SER A 62 9.67 13.24 -10.08
N ASN A 63 10.98 13.42 -9.96
CA ASN A 63 11.97 13.11 -10.99
C ASN A 63 12.34 11.61 -11.07
N LEU A 64 11.83 10.77 -10.19
CA LEU A 64 12.04 9.31 -10.24
C LEU A 64 10.90 8.56 -10.93
N SER A 65 9.84 9.24 -11.36
CA SER A 65 8.66 8.61 -11.99
C SER A 65 8.10 9.48 -13.09
N GLY A 66 7.66 8.88 -14.18
CA GLY A 66 7.06 9.57 -15.31
C GLY A 66 7.54 9.02 -16.65
N GLU A 67 7.17 9.69 -17.74
CA GLU A 67 7.58 9.31 -19.10
C GLU A 67 9.11 9.38 -19.27
N ALA A 68 9.67 8.37 -19.89
CA ALA A 68 11.10 8.21 -20.12
C ALA A 68 11.96 8.19 -18.83
N VAL A 69 11.34 7.94 -17.67
CA VAL A 69 12.05 7.80 -16.39
C VAL A 69 11.92 6.36 -15.91
N SER A 70 13.06 5.72 -15.69
CA SER A 70 13.12 4.41 -15.03
C SER A 70 14.17 4.42 -13.94
N THR A 71 13.98 3.56 -12.93
CA THR A 71 14.95 3.39 -11.87
C THR A 71 15.19 1.89 -11.64
N ALA A 72 16.45 1.52 -11.45
CA ALA A 72 16.84 0.16 -11.13
C ALA A 72 16.72 -0.11 -9.62
N LYS A 73 16.90 0.92 -8.78
CA LYS A 73 16.76 0.84 -7.34
C LYS A 73 15.31 1.14 -6.96
N ILE A 74 14.58 0.12 -6.54
CA ILE A 74 13.17 0.20 -6.16
C ILE A 74 12.99 0.28 -4.64
N GLU A 75 13.74 1.16 -4.02
CA GLU A 75 13.72 1.44 -2.59
C GLU A 75 13.47 2.94 -2.39
N LEU A 76 13.03 3.30 -1.19
CA LEU A 76 13.02 4.72 -0.81
C LEU A 76 14.44 5.28 -0.83
N PRO A 77 14.61 6.59 -1.07
CA PRO A 77 15.91 7.25 -0.91
C PRO A 77 16.54 6.92 0.46
N ASP A 78 17.85 6.68 0.46
CA ASP A 78 18.58 6.19 1.65
C ASP A 78 18.37 7.07 2.88
N GLN A 79 18.27 8.38 2.68
CA GLN A 79 18.02 9.33 3.75
C GLN A 79 16.64 9.09 4.40
N GLN A 80 15.61 8.83 3.60
CA GLN A 80 14.27 8.53 4.10
C GLN A 80 14.21 7.22 4.87
N MET A 81 14.99 6.21 4.48
CA MET A 81 15.07 4.93 5.19
C MET A 81 15.57 5.06 6.62
N ARG A 82 16.33 6.12 6.92
CA ARG A 82 16.84 6.41 8.28
C ARG A 82 15.75 6.91 9.21
N LEU A 83 14.74 7.61 8.68
CA LEU A 83 13.73 8.30 9.50
C LEU A 83 12.85 7.33 10.31
N PRO A 84 12.19 6.30 9.74
CA PRO A 84 11.41 5.34 10.54
C PRO A 84 12.27 4.63 11.59
N LYS A 85 13.52 4.29 11.23
CA LYS A 85 14.45 3.65 12.16
C LYS A 85 14.81 4.55 13.36
N ALA A 86 15.07 5.84 13.13
CA ALA A 86 15.33 6.79 14.20
C ALA A 86 14.08 7.02 15.06
N LEU A 87 12.92 7.23 14.44
CA LEU A 87 11.66 7.42 15.13
C LEU A 87 11.28 6.21 16.00
N LYS A 88 11.59 4.99 15.59
CA LYS A 88 11.32 3.76 16.35
C LYS A 88 11.98 3.78 17.74
N THR A 89 13.13 4.45 17.89
CA THR A 89 13.84 4.56 19.16
C THR A 89 13.06 5.40 20.19
N THR A 90 12.09 6.18 19.75
CA THR A 90 11.26 7.02 20.64
C THR A 90 10.19 6.22 21.39
N GLY A 91 9.90 4.99 20.96
CA GLY A 91 8.84 4.15 21.52
C GLY A 91 7.41 4.62 21.18
N LYS A 92 7.27 5.64 20.34
CA LYS A 92 5.96 6.17 19.92
C LYS A 92 5.34 5.35 18.80
N LYS A 93 4.03 5.49 18.59
CA LYS A 93 3.33 4.88 17.48
C LYS A 93 3.67 5.60 16.18
N ILE A 94 4.08 4.84 15.18
CA ILE A 94 4.53 5.37 13.88
C ILE A 94 3.62 4.87 12.78
N ILE A 95 3.01 5.80 12.07
CA ILE A 95 2.26 5.57 10.84
C ILE A 95 3.08 6.11 9.68
N VAL A 96 3.38 5.28 8.70
CA VAL A 96 4.01 5.72 7.45
C VAL A 96 2.93 5.91 6.40
N VAL A 97 2.95 7.07 5.75
CA VAL A 97 2.15 7.35 4.54
C VAL A 97 3.12 7.42 3.37
N LEU A 98 2.92 6.54 2.39
CA LEU A 98 3.84 6.36 1.28
C LEU A 98 3.26 6.99 0.00
N PHE A 99 4.03 7.89 -0.61
CA PHE A 99 3.72 8.57 -1.87
C PHE A 99 4.72 8.15 -2.94
N ASN A 100 4.32 7.28 -3.86
CA ASN A 100 5.21 6.69 -4.86
C ASN A 100 4.46 6.25 -6.11
N GLY A 101 5.19 5.98 -7.18
CA GLY A 101 4.62 5.61 -8.47
C GLY A 101 4.82 4.14 -8.85
N ARG A 102 5.42 3.33 -7.98
CA ARG A 102 5.76 1.91 -8.23
C ARG A 102 5.82 1.12 -6.94
N PRO A 103 5.64 -0.21 -6.97
CA PRO A 103 5.93 -1.04 -5.81
C PRO A 103 7.40 -0.90 -5.39
N LEU A 104 7.62 -0.61 -4.11
CA LEU A 104 8.95 -0.47 -3.53
C LEU A 104 9.27 -1.64 -2.61
N VAL A 105 10.56 -1.87 -2.37
CA VAL A 105 11.04 -2.75 -1.31
C VAL A 105 10.89 -2.01 0.02
N LEU A 106 10.05 -2.54 0.92
CA LEU A 106 9.64 -1.86 2.14
C LEU A 106 9.93 -2.63 3.42
N ASP A 107 10.69 -3.73 3.36
CA ASP A 107 10.94 -4.59 4.52
C ASP A 107 11.48 -3.81 5.72
N GLU A 108 12.41 -2.88 5.49
CA GLU A 108 12.96 -2.05 6.58
C GLU A 108 11.97 -1.00 7.09
N VAL A 109 11.11 -0.48 6.23
CA VAL A 109 10.05 0.46 6.63
C VAL A 109 9.05 -0.25 7.54
N ILE A 110 8.58 -1.42 7.13
CA ILE A 110 7.60 -2.22 7.87
C ILE A 110 8.10 -2.63 9.25
N LYS A 111 9.38 -2.98 9.39
CA LYS A 111 9.98 -3.31 10.70
C LYS A 111 9.98 -2.13 11.66
N ASN A 112 9.96 -0.92 11.15
CA ASN A 112 10.10 0.32 11.90
C ASN A 112 8.84 1.18 11.96
N CYS A 113 7.68 0.68 11.55
CA CYS A 113 6.40 1.36 11.71
C CYS A 113 5.34 0.43 12.32
N ASP A 114 4.26 1.03 12.84
CA ASP A 114 3.11 0.30 13.38
C ASP A 114 1.99 0.16 12.34
N ALA A 115 1.93 1.10 11.38
CA ALA A 115 0.99 1.06 10.25
C ALA A 115 1.60 1.68 9.00
N LEU A 116 1.17 1.21 7.83
CA LEU A 116 1.55 1.74 6.53
C LEU A 116 0.30 2.02 5.70
N LEU A 117 0.19 3.23 5.17
CA LEU A 117 -0.81 3.62 4.19
C LEU A 117 -0.13 3.87 2.85
N GLU A 118 -0.48 3.08 1.83
CA GLU A 118 -0.05 3.29 0.46
C GLU A 118 -0.99 4.29 -0.22
N ALA A 119 -0.49 5.47 -0.52
CA ALA A 119 -1.26 6.56 -1.10
C ALA A 119 -1.05 6.72 -2.61
N TRP A 120 -0.03 6.08 -3.18
CA TRP A 120 0.34 6.30 -4.58
C TRP A 120 0.50 7.80 -4.90
N TYR A 121 -0.07 8.25 -6.00
CA TYR A 121 -0.22 9.66 -6.36
C TYR A 121 -1.69 10.08 -6.20
N PRO A 122 -2.09 10.54 -4.99
CA PRO A 122 -3.50 10.70 -4.65
C PRO A 122 -4.15 11.96 -5.26
N GLY A 123 -3.38 12.77 -6.01
CA GLY A 123 -3.88 13.97 -6.66
C GLY A 123 -4.12 15.15 -5.71
N THR A 124 -4.83 16.18 -6.20
CA THR A 124 -5.01 17.47 -5.53
C THR A 124 -5.61 17.35 -4.12
N MET A 125 -6.55 16.43 -3.91
CA MET A 125 -7.26 16.24 -2.63
C MET A 125 -6.59 15.18 -1.73
N GLY A 126 -5.37 14.75 -2.08
CA GLY A 126 -4.68 13.64 -1.42
C GLY A 126 -4.52 13.80 0.08
N GLY A 127 -4.10 14.97 0.55
CA GLY A 127 -3.92 15.22 1.97
C GLY A 127 -5.22 15.13 2.75
N LYS A 128 -6.34 15.61 2.19
CA LYS A 128 -7.66 15.47 2.81
C LYS A 128 -8.09 14.00 2.89
N ALA A 129 -7.87 13.23 1.83
CA ALA A 129 -8.18 11.80 1.81
C ALA A 129 -7.35 11.01 2.84
N VAL A 130 -6.04 11.26 2.88
CA VAL A 130 -5.14 10.67 3.88
C VAL A 130 -5.59 11.00 5.30
N ALA A 131 -5.87 12.28 5.59
CA ALA A 131 -6.33 12.69 6.91
C ALA A 131 -7.67 12.03 7.29
N ALA A 132 -8.63 11.91 6.34
CA ALA A 132 -9.91 11.23 6.60
C ALA A 132 -9.73 9.74 6.93
N LEU A 133 -8.81 9.05 6.25
CA LEU A 133 -8.46 7.67 6.55
C LEU A 133 -7.81 7.56 7.94
N LEU A 134 -6.76 8.33 8.20
CA LEU A 134 -6.01 8.22 9.46
C LEU A 134 -6.80 8.64 10.70
N THR A 135 -7.80 9.49 10.55
CA THR A 135 -8.74 9.87 11.63
C THR A 135 -9.93 8.92 11.78
N GLY A 136 -10.08 7.93 10.89
CA GLY A 136 -11.19 7.00 10.92
C GLY A 136 -12.54 7.57 10.44
N ILE A 137 -12.56 8.78 9.87
CA ILE A 137 -13.74 9.35 9.22
C ILE A 137 -14.11 8.50 8.00
N GLU A 138 -13.11 8.03 7.27
CA GLU A 138 -13.25 7.08 6.17
C GLU A 138 -12.56 5.76 6.52
N ASN A 139 -13.12 4.66 6.04
CA ASN A 139 -12.55 3.33 6.21
C ASN A 139 -11.83 2.92 4.91
N PRO A 140 -10.53 2.53 4.96
CA PRO A 140 -9.81 2.11 3.78
C PRO A 140 -10.47 0.87 3.14
N SER A 141 -10.65 0.91 1.82
CA SER A 141 -11.20 -0.20 1.03
C SER A 141 -10.31 -0.57 -0.16
N GLY A 142 -9.27 0.22 -0.44
CA GLY A 142 -8.37 0.02 -1.56
C GLY A 142 -7.65 -1.33 -1.50
N LYS A 143 -7.47 -1.95 -2.67
CA LYS A 143 -6.67 -3.17 -2.83
C LYS A 143 -5.52 -2.90 -3.79
N LEU A 144 -4.36 -3.44 -3.48
CA LEU A 144 -3.17 -3.26 -4.31
C LEU A 144 -3.39 -3.80 -5.73
N SER A 145 -3.12 -2.97 -6.72
CA SER A 145 -3.14 -3.32 -8.14
C SER A 145 -1.81 -3.88 -8.65
N GLN A 146 -0.81 -3.93 -7.78
CA GLN A 146 0.51 -4.49 -8.07
C GLN A 146 1.04 -5.25 -6.84
N THR A 147 1.97 -6.16 -7.09
CA THR A 147 2.63 -6.95 -6.05
C THR A 147 3.85 -6.18 -5.53
N PHE A 148 3.98 -6.02 -4.23
CA PHE A 148 5.16 -5.45 -3.58
C PHE A 148 6.17 -6.56 -3.27
N PRO A 149 7.40 -6.48 -3.78
CA PRO A 149 8.45 -7.45 -3.49
C PRO A 149 9.06 -7.21 -2.10
N ARG A 150 9.68 -8.25 -1.52
CA ARG A 150 10.54 -8.10 -0.34
C ARG A 150 11.93 -7.61 -0.69
N HIS A 151 12.39 -7.95 -1.89
CA HIS A 151 13.71 -7.59 -2.38
C HIS A 151 13.69 -7.45 -3.91
N ALA A 152 14.53 -6.57 -4.45
CA ALA A 152 14.64 -6.35 -5.89
C ALA A 152 14.99 -7.62 -6.68
N GLY A 153 15.70 -8.56 -6.06
CA GLY A 153 16.04 -9.87 -6.65
C GLY A 153 14.83 -10.78 -6.95
N GLN A 154 13.63 -10.43 -6.44
CA GLN A 154 12.40 -11.17 -6.76
C GLN A 154 11.73 -10.72 -8.07
N ILE A 155 12.22 -9.66 -8.71
CA ILE A 155 11.62 -9.12 -9.93
C ILE A 155 12.05 -9.94 -11.15
N PRO A 156 11.11 -10.28 -12.06
CA PRO A 156 9.69 -9.89 -12.07
C PRO A 156 8.83 -10.73 -11.10
N ILE A 157 8.02 -10.06 -10.25
CA ILE A 157 7.08 -10.71 -9.35
C ILE A 157 5.65 -10.33 -9.74
N VAL A 158 4.92 -11.27 -10.34
CA VAL A 158 3.56 -11.05 -10.83
C VAL A 158 2.60 -12.08 -10.24
N TYR A 159 1.41 -11.64 -9.83
CA TYR A 159 0.42 -12.49 -9.15
C TYR A 159 -0.09 -13.65 -10.02
N ASN A 160 -0.07 -13.48 -11.34
CA ASN A 160 -0.56 -14.44 -12.32
C ASN A 160 0.59 -15.12 -13.08
N ALA A 161 1.74 -15.28 -12.47
CA ALA A 161 2.86 -16.00 -13.05
C ALA A 161 2.44 -17.41 -13.49
N ARG A 162 3.08 -17.95 -14.51
CA ARG A 162 2.92 -19.35 -14.88
C ARG A 162 3.49 -20.25 -13.79
N ARG A 163 2.78 -21.32 -13.47
CA ARG A 163 3.29 -22.32 -12.51
C ARG A 163 4.51 -23.01 -13.11
N THR A 164 5.56 -23.08 -12.32
CA THR A 164 6.77 -23.84 -12.65
C THR A 164 6.93 -24.98 -11.67
N PHE A 165 7.53 -26.08 -12.10
CA PHE A 165 7.84 -27.20 -11.21
C PHE A 165 8.90 -26.85 -10.17
N TYR A 166 9.71 -25.84 -10.47
CA TYR A 166 10.72 -25.34 -9.56
C TYR A 166 10.24 -24.03 -8.95
N THR A 167 9.95 -24.07 -7.67
CA THR A 167 9.80 -22.84 -6.90
C THR A 167 11.19 -22.28 -6.68
N VAL A 168 11.44 -21.08 -7.17
CA VAL A 168 12.70 -20.39 -6.85
C VAL A 168 12.63 -20.01 -5.37
N HIS A 169 13.49 -20.62 -4.59
CA HIS A 169 13.64 -20.32 -3.17
C HIS A 169 14.87 -19.45 -3.00
N HIS A 170 14.68 -18.22 -2.52
CA HIS A 170 15.80 -17.42 -2.03
C HIS A 170 16.20 -17.95 -0.65
N ALA A 171 17.49 -18.19 -0.45
CA ALA A 171 17.98 -18.74 0.80
C ALA A 171 18.01 -17.72 1.95
N ASP A 172 17.99 -16.44 1.61
CA ASP A 172 18.27 -15.29 2.48
C ASP A 172 17.04 -14.43 2.79
N ILE A 173 15.93 -14.64 2.09
CA ILE A 173 14.69 -13.88 2.32
C ILE A 173 13.47 -14.83 2.40
N PRO A 174 12.42 -14.46 3.15
CA PRO A 174 11.16 -15.19 3.17
C PRO A 174 10.54 -15.30 1.78
N GLN A 175 9.90 -16.43 1.53
CA GLN A 175 9.22 -16.64 0.26
C GLN A 175 7.98 -15.77 0.08
N GLY A 176 7.61 -15.57 -1.20
CA GLY A 176 6.45 -14.80 -1.58
C GLY A 176 6.65 -13.29 -1.50
N ALA A 177 5.62 -12.59 -1.87
CA ALA A 177 5.60 -11.13 -1.87
C ALA A 177 5.56 -10.56 -0.44
N LEU A 178 6.00 -9.31 -0.28
CA LEU A 178 5.74 -8.55 0.93
C LEU A 178 4.22 -8.28 1.06
N PHE A 179 3.64 -7.70 0.01
CA PHE A 179 2.20 -7.55 -0.14
C PHE A 179 1.79 -8.04 -1.54
N PRO A 180 0.90 -9.03 -1.64
CA PRO A 180 0.46 -9.55 -2.92
C PRO A 180 -0.53 -8.60 -3.62
N PHE A 181 -0.66 -8.71 -4.93
CA PHE A 181 -1.75 -8.12 -5.68
C PHE A 181 -3.10 -8.45 -5.03
N GLY A 182 -3.97 -7.46 -4.94
CA GLY A 182 -5.29 -7.60 -4.31
C GLY A 182 -5.29 -7.47 -2.79
N PHE A 183 -4.12 -7.28 -2.15
CA PHE A 183 -4.03 -7.06 -0.70
C PHE A 183 -4.53 -5.67 -0.31
N GLY A 184 -5.18 -5.58 0.84
CA GLY A 184 -5.59 -4.33 1.47
C GLY A 184 -6.40 -4.61 2.72
N LEU A 185 -6.14 -3.85 3.79
CA LEU A 185 -6.81 -3.97 5.09
C LEU A 185 -7.97 -2.98 5.20
N SER A 186 -8.84 -3.22 6.15
CA SER A 186 -9.96 -2.37 6.51
C SER A 186 -10.01 -2.20 8.03
N TYR A 187 -10.67 -1.17 8.53
CA TYR A 187 -10.95 -1.00 9.97
C TYR A 187 -12.07 -1.90 10.46
N THR A 188 -12.66 -2.71 9.56
CA THR A 188 -13.66 -3.72 9.90
C THR A 188 -13.26 -5.08 9.33
N GLN A 189 -14.03 -6.11 9.64
CA GLN A 189 -13.79 -7.47 9.18
C GLN A 189 -14.97 -7.97 8.35
N TYR A 190 -14.68 -8.76 7.32
CA TYR A 190 -15.68 -9.35 6.45
C TYR A 190 -15.59 -10.87 6.51
N LYS A 191 -16.73 -11.51 6.63
CA LYS A 191 -16.86 -12.97 6.51
C LYS A 191 -17.49 -13.30 5.17
N TYR A 192 -16.83 -14.19 4.43
CA TYR A 192 -17.28 -14.71 3.15
C TYR A 192 -17.91 -16.08 3.32
N SER A 193 -19.02 -16.35 2.63
CA SER A 193 -19.51 -17.71 2.47
C SER A 193 -18.67 -18.45 1.42
N SER A 194 -18.85 -19.75 1.28
CA SER A 194 -18.35 -20.47 0.12
C SER A 194 -19.01 -19.93 -1.15
N PRO A 195 -18.26 -19.76 -2.26
CA PRO A 195 -18.84 -19.39 -3.53
C PRO A 195 -19.72 -20.54 -4.07
N VAL A 196 -20.81 -20.18 -4.73
CA VAL A 196 -21.72 -21.13 -5.37
C VAL A 196 -21.89 -20.72 -6.84
N THR A 197 -21.76 -21.67 -7.74
CA THR A 197 -22.01 -21.49 -9.18
C THR A 197 -23.44 -21.87 -9.53
N ASP A 198 -23.98 -21.30 -10.59
CA ASP A 198 -25.34 -21.60 -11.08
C ASP A 198 -25.45 -22.98 -11.70
N LYS A 199 -24.33 -23.59 -12.12
CA LYS A 199 -24.23 -24.95 -12.66
C LYS A 199 -22.98 -25.64 -12.13
N THR A 200 -22.90 -26.95 -12.27
CA THR A 200 -21.72 -27.76 -11.95
C THR A 200 -20.80 -27.99 -13.14
N GLU A 201 -21.33 -27.89 -14.34
CA GLU A 201 -20.60 -28.10 -15.59
C GLU A 201 -20.88 -26.97 -16.58
N TYR A 202 -19.88 -26.57 -17.32
CA TYR A 202 -19.92 -25.50 -18.31
C TYR A 202 -19.20 -25.91 -19.57
N ARG A 203 -19.72 -25.48 -20.73
CA ARG A 203 -19.07 -25.64 -22.04
C ARG A 203 -18.37 -24.35 -22.44
N LYS A 204 -17.43 -24.47 -23.35
CA LYS A 204 -16.77 -23.29 -23.93
C LYS A 204 -17.84 -22.33 -24.52
N GLY A 205 -17.80 -21.08 -24.08
CA GLY A 205 -18.77 -20.05 -24.47
C GLY A 205 -19.91 -19.84 -23.47
N ASP A 206 -20.07 -20.72 -22.48
CA ASP A 206 -21.07 -20.52 -21.44
C ASP A 206 -20.70 -19.36 -20.52
N SER A 207 -21.71 -18.67 -20.03
CA SER A 207 -21.57 -17.71 -18.92
C SER A 207 -21.65 -18.42 -17.58
N VAL A 208 -20.77 -18.07 -16.67
CA VAL A 208 -20.73 -18.59 -15.29
C VAL A 208 -21.23 -17.51 -14.33
N THR A 209 -22.27 -17.83 -13.57
CA THR A 209 -22.73 -16.97 -12.47
C THR A 209 -22.21 -17.50 -11.14
N VAL A 210 -21.40 -16.70 -10.47
CA VAL A 210 -20.86 -17.01 -9.15
C VAL A 210 -21.58 -16.15 -8.10
N ARG A 211 -22.13 -16.76 -7.06
CA ARG A 211 -22.78 -16.09 -5.94
C ARG A 211 -22.01 -16.31 -4.66
N ILE A 212 -21.90 -15.24 -3.87
CA ILE A 212 -21.25 -15.26 -2.56
C ILE A 212 -22.02 -14.34 -1.61
N LYS A 213 -22.10 -14.72 -0.34
CA LYS A 213 -22.61 -13.85 0.72
C LYS A 213 -21.45 -13.26 1.48
N ILE A 214 -21.49 -11.95 1.70
CA ILE A 214 -20.50 -11.23 2.49
C ILE A 214 -21.21 -10.55 3.65
N LYS A 215 -20.63 -10.71 4.83
CA LYS A 215 -21.14 -10.10 6.06
C LYS A 215 -20.03 -9.27 6.69
N ASN A 216 -20.30 -8.01 6.96
CA ASN A 216 -19.48 -7.22 7.86
C ASN A 216 -19.67 -7.76 9.29
N THR A 217 -18.60 -8.22 9.91
CA THR A 217 -18.62 -8.81 11.26
C THR A 217 -17.99 -7.90 12.31
N GLY A 218 -17.41 -6.77 11.90
CA GLY A 218 -16.88 -5.76 12.81
C GLY A 218 -17.91 -4.68 13.13
N SER A 219 -17.49 -3.69 13.89
CA SER A 219 -18.33 -2.59 14.39
C SER A 219 -18.33 -1.34 13.52
N VAL A 220 -17.44 -1.27 12.53
CA VAL A 220 -17.27 -0.09 11.66
C VAL A 220 -17.88 -0.37 10.29
N ALA A 221 -18.59 0.60 9.74
CA ALA A 221 -19.07 0.53 8.36
C ALA A 221 -17.87 0.53 7.39
N GLY A 222 -18.00 -0.15 6.27
CA GLY A 222 -16.93 -0.21 5.28
C GLY A 222 -17.40 -0.72 3.93
N ARG A 223 -16.53 -0.55 2.94
CA ARG A 223 -16.70 -1.10 1.59
C ARG A 223 -15.69 -2.22 1.41
N GLU A 224 -16.10 -3.31 0.79
CA GLU A 224 -15.21 -4.44 0.48
C GLU A 224 -15.12 -4.61 -1.02
N ILE A 225 -13.91 -4.74 -1.52
CA ILE A 225 -13.65 -5.05 -2.93
C ILE A 225 -13.53 -6.57 -3.08
N VAL A 226 -14.58 -7.16 -3.57
CA VAL A 226 -14.65 -8.62 -3.81
C VAL A 226 -13.95 -8.94 -5.11
N GLN A 227 -13.02 -9.88 -5.07
CA GLN A 227 -12.21 -10.27 -6.21
C GLN A 227 -12.49 -11.72 -6.57
N LEU A 228 -12.82 -11.98 -7.83
CA LEU A 228 -13.04 -13.33 -8.37
C LEU A 228 -11.84 -13.75 -9.20
N TYR A 229 -11.18 -14.80 -8.77
CA TYR A 229 -10.05 -15.40 -9.47
C TYR A 229 -10.44 -16.77 -10.03
N ILE A 230 -9.91 -17.11 -11.18
CA ILE A 230 -9.99 -18.45 -11.77
C ILE A 230 -8.59 -19.05 -11.79
N ARG A 231 -8.52 -20.33 -11.46
CA ARG A 231 -7.34 -21.18 -11.61
C ARG A 231 -7.69 -22.33 -12.52
N ASP A 232 -6.88 -22.55 -13.53
CA ASP A 232 -6.97 -23.71 -14.39
C ASP A 232 -6.10 -24.83 -13.81
N GLU A 233 -6.70 -25.97 -13.50
CA GLU A 233 -5.97 -27.10 -12.91
C GLU A 233 -5.33 -27.99 -13.98
N VAL A 234 -5.93 -28.09 -15.16
CA VAL A 234 -5.45 -28.92 -16.26
C VAL A 234 -5.47 -28.12 -17.55
N ALA A 235 -4.31 -27.88 -18.12
CA ALA A 235 -4.15 -27.12 -19.36
C ALA A 235 -3.14 -27.78 -20.29
N THR A 236 -3.28 -27.51 -21.60
CA THR A 236 -2.34 -27.97 -22.62
C THR A 236 -1.00 -27.28 -22.62
N VAL A 237 -0.92 -26.11 -21.96
CA VAL A 237 0.29 -25.36 -21.70
C VAL A 237 0.38 -25.07 -20.21
N ILE A 238 1.57 -24.70 -19.70
CA ILE A 238 1.74 -24.39 -18.29
C ILE A 238 0.73 -23.30 -17.86
N PRO A 239 -0.24 -23.60 -16.97
CA PRO A 239 -1.27 -22.67 -16.59
C PRO A 239 -0.71 -21.57 -15.67
N ARG A 240 -1.45 -20.48 -15.59
CA ARG A 240 -1.19 -19.41 -14.62
C ARG A 240 -1.58 -19.86 -13.22
N GLU A 241 -0.93 -19.27 -12.20
CA GLU A 241 -1.29 -19.56 -10.80
C GLU A 241 -2.75 -19.23 -10.50
N LYS A 242 -3.19 -18.06 -10.93
CA LYS A 242 -4.58 -17.59 -10.87
C LYS A 242 -4.73 -16.36 -11.76
N GLU A 243 -5.95 -16.06 -12.17
CA GLU A 243 -6.25 -14.89 -12.98
C GLU A 243 -7.47 -14.15 -12.42
N LEU A 244 -7.35 -12.87 -12.16
CA LEU A 244 -8.48 -12.02 -11.77
C LEU A 244 -9.43 -11.90 -12.99
N LYS A 245 -10.66 -12.30 -12.82
CA LYS A 245 -11.68 -12.24 -13.88
C LYS A 245 -12.72 -11.15 -13.64
N ARG A 246 -13.02 -10.87 -12.37
CA ARG A 246 -13.99 -9.83 -11.96
C ARG A 246 -13.63 -9.27 -10.58
N PHE A 247 -14.07 -8.05 -10.34
CA PHE A 247 -14.15 -7.47 -9.01
C PHE A 247 -15.39 -6.58 -8.92
N VAL A 248 -15.91 -6.41 -7.73
CA VAL A 248 -17.05 -5.54 -7.39
C VAL A 248 -16.81 -4.88 -6.05
#